data_8a8d2d839b728fb056dfa8afae2ca9f7
#
_entry.id   8a8d2d839b728fb056dfa8afae2ca9f7
#
_cell.length_a   1.000
_cell.length_b   1.000
_cell.length_c   1.000
_cell.angle_alpha   90.00
_cell.angle_beta   90.00
_cell.angle_gamma   90.00
#
_symmetry.space_group_name_H-M   'P 1'
#
loop_
_entity.id
_entity.type
_entity.pdbx_description
1 polymer ?
#
loop_
_entity_poly.entity_id
_entity_poly.type
_entity_poly.pdbx_seq_one_letter_code
_entity_poly.pdbx_strand_id
1 'polypeptide(L)'
;ALTHFKGHSMGVIGGALKNLGIGAQSKRGKFNVHMGGHPTYGLGGAGVFHPENFKGKAETPDWEIIEDCCPFDLYHINENDELEWEREKCANCLGCFGVLGPRGLMDIPPEQFDAVDAAIADACLGVEKAVGRNKVGYINMAIDVSPACDCAGHADVPIVPHLGVFASKDPVAIDMACVDKAREAEGIKGSKSELMEAHHVGDKKFEAAAATFHTQSEVTSINAGHEIGLGNRNYELIECAPGNPERFRFSYDKRPSRQRFKEPFKKFQVFPHDKYGGKGYNRLDVVDLDKVRHHYEDDADGPVKEVSETVHADGEN
;
A
#
# COMPACT_ATOMS: atom_id res chain seq x y z
N ALA A 1 -16.59 -5.31 -1.51
CA ALA A 1 -15.67 -4.17 -1.55
C ALA A 1 -15.42 -3.75 -2.99
N LEU A 2 -15.45 -2.46 -3.27
CA LEU A 2 -15.11 -1.88 -4.58
C LEU A 2 -13.82 -1.09 -4.41
N THR A 3 -12.81 -1.38 -5.22
CA THR A 3 -11.46 -0.84 -5.07
C THR A 3 -10.98 -0.27 -6.40
N HIS A 4 -10.35 0.88 -6.38
CA HIS A 4 -9.45 1.32 -7.44
C HIS A 4 -8.09 0.65 -7.23
N PHE A 5 -7.69 -0.21 -8.16
CA PHE A 5 -6.38 -0.89 -8.10
C PHE A 5 -5.29 0.02 -8.67
N LYS A 6 -4.21 0.25 -7.93
CA LYS A 6 -3.12 1.17 -8.26
C LYS A 6 -1.89 0.90 -7.40
N GLY A 7 -0.82 1.66 -7.65
CA GLY A 7 0.35 1.69 -6.78
C GLY A 7 0.07 2.33 -5.40
N HIS A 8 1.03 2.22 -4.51
CA HIS A 8 0.98 2.81 -3.18
C HIS A 8 2.38 3.09 -2.66
N SER A 9 2.59 4.28 -2.07
CA SER A 9 3.91 4.71 -1.61
C SER A 9 4.45 3.97 -0.37
N MET A 10 3.60 3.30 0.38
CA MET A 10 4.01 2.55 1.59
C MET A 10 3.87 1.04 1.42
N GLY A 11 2.88 0.58 0.70
CA GLY A 11 2.57 -0.83 0.55
C GLY A 11 2.67 -1.32 -0.89
N VAL A 12 3.44 -0.64 -1.72
CA VAL A 12 3.69 -0.89 -3.13
C VAL A 12 2.43 -0.93 -3.99
N ILE A 13 1.41 -1.67 -3.59
CA ILE A 13 0.10 -1.74 -4.25
C ILE A 13 -1.05 -1.33 -3.32
N GLY A 14 -2.12 -0.84 -3.92
CA GLY A 14 -3.38 -0.53 -3.24
C GLY A 14 -4.53 -1.25 -3.92
N GLY A 15 -4.75 -2.50 -3.57
CA GLY A 15 -5.81 -3.38 -4.06
C GLY A 15 -6.90 -3.66 -3.03
N ALA A 16 -7.55 -4.80 -3.17
CA ALA A 16 -8.63 -5.28 -2.29
C ALA A 16 -8.16 -5.45 -0.84
N LEU A 17 -6.95 -6.01 -0.65
CA LEU A 17 -6.33 -6.19 0.67
C LEU A 17 -6.23 -4.87 1.41
N LYS A 18 -5.59 -3.88 0.79
CA LYS A 18 -5.39 -2.55 1.39
C LYS A 18 -6.72 -1.82 1.59
N ASN A 19 -7.63 -1.88 0.63
CA ASN A 19 -8.90 -1.21 0.73
C ASN A 19 -9.70 -1.67 1.94
N LEU A 20 -9.79 -2.97 2.17
CA LEU A 20 -10.51 -3.51 3.32
C LEU A 20 -9.67 -3.42 4.60
N GLY A 21 -8.38 -3.77 4.55
CA GLY A 21 -7.47 -3.77 5.69
C GLY A 21 -7.24 -2.40 6.32
N ILE A 22 -7.29 -1.32 5.52
CA ILE A 22 -7.19 0.05 6.02
C ILE A 22 -8.57 0.72 6.07
N GLY A 23 -9.36 0.59 4.99
CA GLY A 23 -10.60 1.34 4.83
C GLY A 23 -11.70 0.96 5.82
N ALA A 24 -11.80 -0.30 6.18
CA ALA A 24 -12.80 -0.79 7.13
C ALA A 24 -12.36 -0.70 8.60
N GLN A 25 -11.16 -0.21 8.88
CA GLN A 25 -10.66 -0.06 10.24
C GLN A 25 -11.18 1.21 10.91
N SER A 26 -11.34 1.17 12.23
CA SER A 26 -11.45 2.39 13.02
C SER A 26 -10.18 3.23 12.88
N LYS A 27 -10.24 4.51 13.24
CA LYS A 27 -9.04 5.38 13.25
C LYS A 27 -7.90 4.75 14.05
N ARG A 28 -8.21 4.14 15.20
CA ARG A 28 -7.25 3.42 16.03
C ARG A 28 -6.68 2.19 15.32
N GLY A 29 -7.53 1.40 14.63
CA GLY A 29 -7.08 0.25 13.85
C GLY A 29 -6.11 0.65 12.74
N LYS A 30 -6.39 1.76 12.03
CA LYS A 30 -5.45 2.30 11.03
C LYS A 30 -4.09 2.64 11.62
N PHE A 31 -4.07 3.30 12.78
CA PHE A 31 -2.80 3.58 13.45
C PHE A 31 -2.06 2.32 13.83
N ASN A 32 -2.78 1.27 14.25
CA ASN A 32 -2.19 0.00 14.58
C ASN A 32 -1.46 -0.63 13.39
N VAL A 33 -2.09 -0.61 12.22
CA VAL A 33 -1.46 -1.10 10.98
C VAL A 33 -0.20 -0.30 10.66
N HIS A 34 -0.24 1.04 10.82
CA HIS A 34 0.90 1.91 10.55
C HIS A 34 2.03 1.82 11.60
N MET A 35 1.87 1.03 12.67
CA MET A 35 2.98 0.71 13.58
C MET A 35 4.10 -0.05 12.91
N GLY A 36 3.79 -0.82 11.88
CA GLY A 36 4.79 -1.68 11.25
C GLY A 36 5.39 -2.67 12.24
N GLY A 37 6.66 -2.99 12.07
CA GLY A 37 7.42 -3.87 12.97
C GLY A 37 7.96 -3.17 14.22
N HIS A 38 7.90 -1.84 14.31
CA HIS A 38 8.48 -1.13 15.45
C HIS A 38 7.45 -0.91 16.58
N PRO A 39 7.68 -1.52 17.75
CA PRO A 39 6.68 -1.58 18.82
C PRO A 39 6.39 -0.25 19.50
N THR A 40 7.35 0.66 19.53
CA THR A 40 7.27 1.92 20.28
C THR A 40 6.97 3.11 19.39
N TYR A 41 7.73 3.26 18.32
CA TYR A 41 7.73 4.47 17.51
C TYR A 41 6.87 4.39 16.25
N GLY A 42 6.44 3.20 15.85
CA GLY A 42 5.72 2.97 14.61
C GLY A 42 6.61 3.17 13.37
N LEU A 43 6.03 3.16 12.17
CA LEU A 43 6.77 3.19 10.92
C LEU A 43 7.66 4.45 10.79
N GLY A 44 7.11 5.63 11.02
CA GLY A 44 7.86 6.88 10.87
C GLY A 44 8.94 7.06 11.93
N GLY A 45 8.62 6.76 13.19
CA GLY A 45 9.57 6.84 14.29
C GLY A 45 10.61 5.71 14.30
N ALA A 46 10.41 4.66 13.49
CA ALA A 46 11.39 3.58 13.29
C ALA A 46 12.55 3.99 12.38
N GLY A 47 12.48 5.14 11.72
CA GLY A 47 13.55 5.64 10.87
C GLY A 47 14.90 5.64 11.57
N VAL A 48 15.95 5.27 10.84
CA VAL A 48 17.33 5.40 11.27
C VAL A 48 17.78 6.81 10.93
N PHE A 49 18.09 7.59 11.94
CA PHE A 49 18.51 8.96 11.82
C PHE A 49 20.04 9.05 11.73
N HIS A 50 20.52 9.78 10.74
CA HIS A 50 21.93 9.93 10.38
C HIS A 50 22.40 11.38 10.53
N PRO A 51 22.42 11.94 11.75
CA PRO A 51 22.86 13.35 11.94
C PRO A 51 24.28 13.60 11.49
N GLU A 52 25.12 12.58 11.46
CA GLU A 52 26.51 12.64 10.97
C GLU A 52 26.61 13.03 9.49
N ASN A 53 25.54 12.87 8.73
CA ASN A 53 25.47 13.28 7.32
C ASN A 53 25.15 14.77 7.16
N PHE A 54 24.66 15.44 8.18
CA PHE A 54 24.50 16.88 8.20
C PHE A 54 25.88 17.54 8.34
N LYS A 55 26.23 18.40 7.41
CA LYS A 55 27.58 19.02 7.35
C LYS A 55 27.64 20.43 7.94
N GLY A 56 26.61 20.82 8.67
CA GLY A 56 26.45 22.15 9.24
C GLY A 56 25.77 23.14 8.28
N LYS A 57 25.30 24.26 8.85
CA LYS A 57 24.57 25.29 8.10
C LYS A 57 25.37 25.90 6.96
N ALA A 58 26.69 26.01 7.13
CA ALA A 58 27.55 26.59 6.12
C ALA A 58 27.64 25.73 4.84
N GLU A 59 27.59 24.42 4.96
CA GLU A 59 27.68 23.47 3.84
C GLU A 59 26.29 22.94 3.38
N THR A 60 25.22 23.33 4.05
CA THR A 60 23.84 22.94 3.75
C THR A 60 22.99 24.18 3.48
N PRO A 61 22.96 24.73 2.26
CA PRO A 61 22.33 26.02 1.95
C PRO A 61 20.82 26.06 2.27
N ASP A 62 20.16 24.91 2.29
CA ASP A 62 18.74 24.72 2.54
C ASP A 62 18.45 24.09 3.92
N TRP A 63 19.31 24.33 4.90
CA TRP A 63 19.18 23.77 6.25
C TRP A 63 17.86 24.16 6.94
N GLU A 64 17.29 25.32 6.65
CA GLU A 64 15.99 25.76 7.17
C GLU A 64 14.88 24.80 6.78
N ILE A 65 14.91 24.21 5.57
CA ILE A 65 13.95 23.20 5.10
C ILE A 65 14.05 21.93 5.97
N ILE A 66 15.23 21.61 6.50
CA ILE A 66 15.42 20.45 7.37
C ILE A 66 14.72 20.68 8.72
N GLU A 67 14.88 21.84 9.34
CA GLU A 67 14.18 22.19 10.58
C GLU A 67 12.66 22.27 10.37
N ASP A 68 12.21 22.91 9.29
CA ASP A 68 10.81 23.13 8.97
C ASP A 68 10.07 21.89 8.45
N CYS A 69 10.77 20.79 8.14
CA CYS A 69 10.14 19.61 7.53
C CYS A 69 9.17 18.86 8.45
N CYS A 70 9.27 19.09 9.77
CA CYS A 70 8.41 18.45 10.75
C CYS A 70 7.30 19.41 11.20
N PRO A 71 6.00 19.07 11.00
CA PRO A 71 4.88 19.91 11.45
C PRO A 71 4.72 19.98 12.98
N PHE A 72 5.62 19.31 13.71
CA PHE A 72 5.68 19.30 15.18
C PHE A 72 6.99 19.86 15.71
N ASP A 73 7.81 20.47 14.84
CA ASP A 73 9.06 21.12 15.20
C ASP A 73 10.00 20.19 16.01
N LEU A 74 10.27 18.99 15.47
CA LEU A 74 11.07 17.98 16.18
C LEU A 74 12.52 17.88 15.70
N TYR A 75 12.92 18.63 14.66
CA TYR A 75 14.30 18.71 14.17
C TYR A 75 14.87 20.08 14.52
N HIS A 76 16.05 20.08 15.14
CA HIS A 76 16.72 21.28 15.57
C HIS A 76 18.22 21.21 15.23
N ILE A 77 18.78 22.34 14.84
CA ILE A 77 20.23 22.47 14.72
C ILE A 77 20.73 23.25 15.94
N ASN A 78 21.49 22.56 16.78
CA ASN A 78 21.95 23.09 18.05
C ASN A 78 23.07 24.15 17.90
N GLU A 79 23.56 24.69 19.03
CA GLU A 79 24.62 25.72 19.05
C GLU A 79 25.95 25.24 18.52
N ASN A 80 26.18 23.93 18.46
CA ASN A 80 27.38 23.30 17.89
C ASN A 80 27.26 23.01 16.41
N ASP A 81 26.17 23.46 15.75
CA ASP A 81 25.86 23.20 14.35
C ASP A 81 25.62 21.71 14.04
N GLU A 82 25.03 20.98 15.03
CA GLU A 82 24.66 19.56 14.93
C GLU A 82 23.14 19.41 14.81
N LEU A 83 22.69 18.50 13.95
CA LEU A 83 21.26 18.19 13.76
C LEU A 83 20.77 17.21 14.81
N GLU A 84 19.71 17.59 15.52
CA GLU A 84 19.05 16.80 16.56
C GLU A 84 17.60 16.45 16.19
N TRP A 85 17.10 15.31 16.67
CA TRP A 85 15.73 14.85 16.50
C TRP A 85 15.10 14.41 17.83
N GLU A 86 13.97 15.05 18.21
CA GLU A 86 13.18 14.65 19.37
C GLU A 86 12.27 13.45 19.06
N ARG A 87 12.88 12.28 18.84
CA ARG A 87 12.21 11.07 18.38
C ARG A 87 11.00 10.65 19.19
N GLU A 88 11.04 10.80 20.52
CA GLU A 88 10.00 10.39 21.47
C GLU A 88 8.68 11.14 21.26
N LYS A 89 8.75 12.32 20.66
CA LYS A 89 7.59 13.15 20.34
C LYS A 89 7.02 12.88 18.94
N CYS A 90 7.63 12.00 18.17
CA CYS A 90 7.26 11.75 16.78
C CYS A 90 5.81 11.28 16.64
N ALA A 91 5.02 11.98 15.85
CA ALA A 91 3.61 11.67 15.58
C ALA A 91 3.39 10.66 14.45
N ASN A 92 4.46 10.10 13.86
CA ASN A 92 4.39 9.08 12.81
C ASN A 92 3.73 9.52 11.49
N CYS A 93 3.82 10.81 11.17
CA CYS A 93 3.17 11.36 9.98
C CYS A 93 3.95 11.14 8.68
N LEU A 94 5.23 10.73 8.75
CA LEU A 94 6.15 10.52 7.61
C LEU A 94 6.45 11.77 6.76
N GLY A 95 6.00 12.95 7.15
CA GLY A 95 6.18 14.19 6.38
C GLY A 95 7.64 14.56 6.13
N CYS A 96 8.53 14.27 7.07
CA CYS A 96 9.96 14.56 6.97
C CYS A 96 10.71 13.71 5.93
N PHE A 97 10.18 12.54 5.55
CA PHE A 97 10.88 11.62 4.65
C PHE A 97 11.19 12.20 3.27
N GLY A 98 10.31 13.04 2.74
CA GLY A 98 10.54 13.72 1.47
C GLY A 98 11.72 14.70 1.49
N VAL A 99 12.09 15.17 2.66
CA VAL A 99 13.19 16.13 2.88
C VAL A 99 14.47 15.42 3.33
N LEU A 100 14.36 14.57 4.34
CA LEU A 100 15.52 13.94 5.00
C LEU A 100 16.06 12.75 4.21
N GLY A 101 15.19 11.95 3.60
CA GLY A 101 15.57 10.75 2.85
C GLY A 101 16.54 11.07 1.69
N PRO A 102 16.20 11.97 0.76
CA PRO A 102 17.09 12.34 -0.35
C PRO A 102 18.45 12.94 0.07
N ARG A 103 18.52 13.44 1.31
CA ARG A 103 19.75 13.99 1.89
C ARG A 103 20.55 12.95 2.66
N GLY A 104 20.08 11.72 2.72
CA GLY A 104 20.72 10.65 3.50
C GLY A 104 20.72 10.89 5.01
N LEU A 105 19.83 11.78 5.50
CA LEU A 105 19.70 12.12 6.92
C LEU A 105 18.77 11.15 7.66
N MET A 106 17.93 10.43 6.92
CA MET A 106 17.03 9.43 7.49
C MET A 106 16.67 8.38 6.45
N ASP A 107 16.61 7.14 6.88
CA ASP A 107 16.02 6.04 6.13
C ASP A 107 15.05 5.22 7.00
N ILE A 108 14.19 4.41 6.37
CA ILE A 108 13.34 3.43 7.06
C ILE A 108 13.82 2.04 6.65
N PRO A 109 14.18 1.18 7.62
CA PRO A 109 14.50 -0.21 7.31
C PRO A 109 13.35 -0.89 6.52
N PRO A 110 13.65 -1.59 5.42
CA PRO A 110 12.63 -2.21 4.55
C PRO A 110 11.65 -3.12 5.30
N GLU A 111 12.12 -3.85 6.32
CA GLU A 111 11.30 -4.73 7.15
C GLU A 111 10.17 -4.01 7.89
N GLN A 112 10.29 -2.70 8.11
CA GLN A 112 9.21 -1.92 8.71
C GLN A 112 8.03 -1.74 7.75
N PHE A 113 8.30 -1.57 6.48
CA PHE A 113 7.27 -1.52 5.43
C PHE A 113 6.63 -2.89 5.20
N ASP A 114 7.45 -3.97 5.17
CA ASP A 114 6.93 -5.33 5.05
C ASP A 114 5.97 -5.68 6.19
N ALA A 115 6.30 -5.24 7.41
CA ALA A 115 5.44 -5.45 8.57
C ALA A 115 4.12 -4.66 8.46
N VAL A 116 4.12 -3.47 7.85
CA VAL A 116 2.88 -2.74 7.54
C VAL A 116 2.03 -3.52 6.55
N ASP A 117 2.61 -4.06 5.50
CA ASP A 117 1.90 -4.86 4.50
C ASP A 117 1.33 -6.16 5.07
N ALA A 118 2.09 -6.84 5.90
CA ALA A 118 1.61 -8.01 6.62
C ALA A 118 0.43 -7.64 7.56
N ALA A 119 0.54 -6.49 8.24
CA ALA A 119 -0.54 -5.99 9.10
C ALA A 119 -1.79 -5.58 8.30
N ILE A 120 -1.64 -5.07 7.08
CA ILE A 120 -2.77 -4.81 6.16
C ILE A 120 -3.53 -6.09 5.86
N ALA A 121 -2.82 -7.17 5.53
CA ALA A 121 -3.42 -8.47 5.25
C ALA A 121 -4.13 -9.06 6.48
N ASP A 122 -3.51 -8.97 7.66
CA ASP A 122 -4.13 -9.43 8.93
C ASP A 122 -5.37 -8.61 9.29
N ALA A 123 -5.33 -7.29 9.08
CA ALA A 123 -6.48 -6.42 9.28
C ALA A 123 -7.64 -6.76 8.32
N CYS A 124 -7.35 -7.08 7.06
CA CYS A 124 -8.32 -7.56 6.08
C CYS A 124 -8.97 -8.87 6.55
N LEU A 125 -8.19 -9.83 7.03
CA LEU A 125 -8.68 -11.08 7.61
C LEU A 125 -9.58 -10.81 8.84
N GLY A 126 -9.22 -9.84 9.67
CA GLY A 126 -10.03 -9.42 10.81
C GLY A 126 -11.41 -8.93 10.39
N VAL A 127 -11.50 -8.14 9.31
CA VAL A 127 -12.77 -7.66 8.76
C VAL A 127 -13.59 -8.81 8.19
N GLU A 128 -12.98 -9.73 7.42
CA GLU A 128 -13.69 -10.91 6.91
C GLU A 128 -14.25 -11.79 8.03
N LYS A 129 -13.50 -11.97 9.11
CA LYS A 129 -13.96 -12.72 10.28
C LYS A 129 -15.15 -12.03 10.96
N ALA A 130 -15.11 -10.70 11.06
CA ALA A 130 -16.18 -9.91 11.68
C ALA A 130 -17.49 -9.94 10.87
N VAL A 131 -17.41 -9.84 9.54
CA VAL A 131 -18.56 -9.89 8.63
C VAL A 131 -19.06 -11.32 8.44
N GLY A 132 -18.18 -12.27 8.53
CA GLY A 132 -18.36 -13.70 8.22
C GLY A 132 -17.64 -14.06 6.92
N ARG A 133 -16.76 -15.04 6.99
CA ARG A 133 -16.04 -15.56 5.84
C ARG A 133 -17.00 -15.95 4.72
N ASN A 134 -16.64 -15.71 3.49
CA ASN A 134 -17.46 -15.91 2.29
C ASN A 134 -18.69 -14.98 2.13
N LYS A 135 -18.83 -13.95 2.98
CA LYS A 135 -19.87 -12.93 2.83
C LYS A 135 -19.37 -11.63 2.21
N VAL A 136 -18.09 -11.55 1.92
CA VAL A 136 -17.46 -10.41 1.25
C VAL A 136 -17.13 -10.79 -0.20
N GLY A 137 -17.42 -9.90 -1.11
CA GLY A 137 -16.98 -9.98 -2.50
C GLY A 137 -16.14 -8.76 -2.83
N TYR A 138 -15.20 -8.89 -3.76
CA TYR A 138 -14.23 -7.89 -4.13
C TYR A 138 -14.35 -7.56 -5.61
N ILE A 139 -14.25 -6.29 -5.94
CA ILE A 139 -14.16 -5.78 -7.30
C ILE A 139 -12.98 -4.81 -7.33
N ASN A 140 -11.98 -5.11 -8.14
CA ASN A 140 -10.86 -4.23 -8.43
C ASN A 140 -11.06 -3.58 -9.80
N MET A 141 -11.14 -2.27 -9.81
CA MET A 141 -11.13 -1.46 -11.02
C MET A 141 -9.67 -1.11 -11.33
N ALA A 142 -9.03 -1.90 -12.19
CA ALA A 142 -7.66 -1.68 -12.64
C ALA A 142 -7.65 -0.80 -13.90
N ILE A 143 -8.14 0.41 -13.73
CA ILE A 143 -8.22 1.50 -14.72
C ILE A 143 -7.51 2.72 -14.14
N ASP A 144 -6.88 3.55 -14.96
CA ASP A 144 -6.09 4.70 -14.52
C ASP A 144 -5.08 4.31 -13.40
N VAL A 145 -4.35 3.24 -13.64
CA VAL A 145 -3.47 2.59 -12.66
C VAL A 145 -2.25 3.48 -12.39
N SER A 146 -2.39 4.40 -11.45
CA SER A 146 -1.35 5.35 -11.06
C SER A 146 -0.27 4.71 -10.18
N PRO A 147 0.95 5.27 -10.14
CA PRO A 147 2.03 4.77 -9.28
C PRO A 147 1.79 5.03 -7.79
N ALA A 148 1.00 6.06 -7.46
CA ALA A 148 0.69 6.45 -6.10
C ALA A 148 -0.79 6.27 -5.77
N CYS A 149 -1.08 6.16 -4.47
CA CYS A 149 -2.44 5.96 -3.97
C CYS A 149 -3.27 7.25 -4.06
N ASP A 150 -4.57 7.12 -4.34
CA ASP A 150 -5.54 8.22 -4.28
C ASP A 150 -5.63 8.90 -2.90
N CYS A 151 -5.04 8.30 -1.87
CA CYS A 151 -4.93 8.91 -0.54
C CYS A 151 -3.85 10.01 -0.48
N ALA A 152 -2.98 10.09 -1.48
CA ALA A 152 -1.97 11.14 -1.65
C ALA A 152 -2.51 12.21 -2.62
N GLY A 153 -2.11 13.46 -2.42
CA GLY A 153 -2.48 14.57 -3.31
C GLY A 153 -1.75 14.58 -4.67
N HIS A 154 -0.97 13.55 -4.96
CA HIS A 154 -0.10 13.43 -6.13
C HIS A 154 -0.12 11.98 -6.66
N ALA A 155 -1.20 11.59 -7.32
CA ALA A 155 -1.36 10.23 -7.84
C ALA A 155 -0.45 9.94 -9.06
N ASP A 156 -0.09 10.99 -9.80
CA ASP A 156 0.68 10.94 -11.06
C ASP A 156 -0.08 10.25 -12.21
N VAL A 157 0.52 10.22 -13.39
CA VAL A 157 -0.06 9.56 -14.57
C VAL A 157 -0.02 8.04 -14.44
N PRO A 158 -0.97 7.31 -15.07
CA PRO A 158 -0.97 5.85 -15.05
C PRO A 158 0.34 5.25 -15.55
N ILE A 159 0.78 4.15 -14.91
CA ILE A 159 2.00 3.42 -15.28
C ILE A 159 1.76 2.30 -16.29
N VAL A 160 0.53 1.83 -16.42
CA VAL A 160 0.09 0.80 -17.39
C VAL A 160 -1.24 1.21 -18.02
N PRO A 161 -1.60 0.69 -19.20
CA PRO A 161 -2.93 0.84 -19.78
C PRO A 161 -4.03 0.32 -18.84
N HIS A 162 -5.29 0.63 -19.18
CA HIS A 162 -6.41 0.02 -18.46
C HIS A 162 -6.35 -1.50 -18.58
N LEU A 163 -6.31 -2.19 -17.44
CA LEU A 163 -6.24 -3.65 -17.36
C LEU A 163 -7.63 -4.29 -17.32
N GLY A 164 -8.64 -3.52 -16.91
CA GLY A 164 -10.02 -3.96 -16.83
C GLY A 164 -10.61 -3.94 -15.43
N VAL A 165 -11.67 -4.70 -15.24
CA VAL A 165 -12.38 -4.86 -13.96
C VAL A 165 -12.32 -6.32 -13.55
N PHE A 166 -11.83 -6.57 -12.37
CA PHE A 166 -11.67 -7.91 -11.80
C PHE A 166 -12.68 -8.11 -10.68
N ALA A 167 -13.19 -9.33 -10.52
CA ALA A 167 -14.08 -9.70 -9.43
C ALA A 167 -13.70 -11.05 -8.83
N SER A 168 -13.73 -11.18 -7.52
CA SER A 168 -13.45 -12.41 -6.80
C SER A 168 -14.14 -12.44 -5.43
N LYS A 169 -14.22 -13.61 -4.83
CA LYS A 169 -14.53 -13.78 -3.40
C LYS A 169 -13.25 -13.86 -2.54
N ASP A 170 -12.10 -13.88 -3.17
CA ASP A 170 -10.78 -14.00 -2.54
C ASP A 170 -9.99 -12.72 -2.78
N PRO A 171 -9.64 -11.96 -1.73
CA PRO A 171 -8.91 -10.69 -1.88
C PRO A 171 -7.44 -10.89 -2.27
N VAL A 172 -6.85 -12.02 -1.94
CA VAL A 172 -5.47 -12.38 -2.29
C VAL A 172 -5.38 -12.69 -3.78
N ALA A 173 -6.28 -13.56 -4.26
CA ALA A 173 -6.37 -13.95 -5.67
C ALA A 173 -6.60 -12.76 -6.60
N ILE A 174 -7.53 -11.86 -6.23
CA ILE A 174 -7.85 -10.70 -7.08
C ILE A 174 -6.72 -9.70 -7.17
N ASP A 175 -6.01 -9.44 -6.08
CA ASP A 175 -4.87 -8.52 -6.08
C ASP A 175 -3.70 -9.12 -6.87
N MET A 176 -3.47 -10.44 -6.73
CA MET A 176 -2.45 -11.13 -7.52
C MET A 176 -2.75 -11.08 -9.02
N ALA A 177 -4.00 -11.35 -9.42
CA ALA A 177 -4.40 -11.27 -10.83
C ALA A 177 -4.18 -9.87 -11.42
N CYS A 178 -4.42 -8.81 -10.64
CA CYS A 178 -4.16 -7.44 -11.07
C CYS A 178 -2.66 -7.15 -11.21
N VAL A 179 -1.82 -7.61 -10.28
CA VAL A 179 -0.35 -7.49 -10.36
C VAL A 179 0.17 -8.19 -11.60
N ASP A 180 -0.24 -9.43 -11.81
CA ASP A 180 0.18 -10.22 -12.97
C ASP A 180 -0.21 -9.56 -14.29
N LYS A 181 -1.45 -9.06 -14.40
CA LYS A 181 -1.88 -8.32 -15.60
C LYS A 181 -1.12 -7.02 -15.81
N ALA A 182 -0.71 -6.35 -14.75
CA ALA A 182 0.16 -5.16 -14.87
C ALA A 182 1.57 -5.52 -15.35
N ARG A 183 2.10 -6.67 -14.96
CA ARG A 183 3.39 -7.18 -15.46
C ARG A 183 3.30 -7.60 -16.92
N GLU A 184 2.20 -8.21 -17.33
CA GLU A 184 1.94 -8.61 -18.73
C GLU A 184 1.75 -7.41 -19.68
N ALA A 185 1.42 -6.24 -19.17
CA ALA A 185 1.21 -5.03 -19.95
C ALA A 185 2.53 -4.26 -20.18
N GLU A 186 2.65 -3.60 -21.35
CA GLU A 186 3.66 -2.56 -21.54
C GLU A 186 3.37 -1.36 -20.66
N GLY A 187 4.42 -0.72 -20.12
CA GLY A 187 4.30 0.53 -19.40
C GLY A 187 3.99 1.72 -20.29
N ILE A 188 3.36 2.74 -19.74
CA ILE A 188 3.01 3.97 -20.47
C ILE A 188 4.26 4.86 -20.57
N LYS A 189 4.54 5.36 -21.78
CA LYS A 189 5.61 6.32 -22.01
C LYS A 189 5.36 7.63 -21.27
N GLY A 190 6.41 8.20 -20.70
CA GLY A 190 6.36 9.41 -19.88
C GLY A 190 5.86 9.17 -18.47
N SER A 191 5.53 7.94 -18.10
CA SER A 191 5.10 7.59 -16.74
C SER A 191 6.28 7.24 -15.83
N LYS A 192 5.97 7.07 -14.55
CA LYS A 192 6.96 6.65 -13.55
C LYS A 192 7.62 5.31 -13.87
N SER A 193 6.90 4.37 -14.52
CA SER A 193 7.48 3.09 -14.92
C SER A 193 8.61 3.25 -15.95
N GLU A 194 8.45 4.17 -16.92
CA GLU A 194 9.53 4.47 -17.87
C GLU A 194 10.71 5.18 -17.19
N LEU A 195 10.43 6.16 -16.31
CA LEU A 195 11.48 6.87 -15.55
C LEU A 195 12.31 5.92 -14.67
N MET A 196 11.72 4.85 -14.20
CA MET A 196 12.37 3.83 -13.36
C MET A 196 12.86 2.64 -14.17
N GLU A 197 12.90 2.73 -15.50
CA GLU A 197 13.38 1.69 -16.43
C GLU A 197 12.66 0.34 -16.29
N ALA A 198 11.41 0.34 -15.85
CA ALA A 198 10.57 -0.84 -15.63
C ALA A 198 9.26 -0.74 -16.42
N HIS A 199 9.34 -0.63 -17.76
CA HIS A 199 8.17 -0.39 -18.60
C HIS A 199 7.91 -1.48 -19.64
N HIS A 200 8.73 -2.52 -19.68
CA HIS A 200 8.52 -3.65 -20.57
C HIS A 200 7.61 -4.73 -19.97
N VAL A 201 7.12 -5.62 -20.81
CA VAL A 201 6.41 -6.83 -20.39
C VAL A 201 7.32 -7.66 -19.49
N GLY A 202 6.80 -8.12 -18.36
CA GLY A 202 7.54 -8.85 -17.34
C GLY A 202 8.11 -7.99 -16.21
N ASP A 203 8.26 -6.67 -16.41
CA ASP A 203 8.83 -5.79 -15.39
C ASP A 203 7.90 -5.61 -14.19
N LYS A 204 8.49 -5.53 -13.00
CA LYS A 204 7.82 -5.28 -11.71
C LYS A 204 7.53 -3.77 -11.56
N LYS A 205 6.53 -3.28 -12.25
CA LYS A 205 6.28 -1.85 -12.43
C LYS A 205 5.90 -1.12 -11.15
N PHE A 206 5.14 -1.76 -10.26
CA PHE A 206 4.78 -1.18 -8.97
C PHE A 206 5.97 -1.12 -8.02
N GLU A 207 6.76 -2.19 -7.97
CA GLU A 207 7.98 -2.26 -7.17
C GLU A 207 8.97 -1.17 -7.61
N ALA A 208 9.21 -1.03 -8.91
CA ALA A 208 10.05 0.01 -9.47
C ALA A 208 9.50 1.43 -9.15
N ALA A 209 8.19 1.64 -9.31
CA ALA A 209 7.58 2.93 -9.02
C ALA A 209 7.66 3.31 -7.53
N ALA A 210 7.60 2.32 -6.64
CA ALA A 210 7.74 2.51 -5.19
C ALA A 210 9.20 2.69 -4.74
N ALA A 211 10.18 2.26 -5.52
CA ALA A 211 11.62 2.29 -5.18
C ALA A 211 12.18 3.69 -4.86
N THR A 212 11.43 4.74 -5.17
CA THR A 212 11.77 6.11 -4.73
C THR A 212 11.69 6.26 -3.20
N PHE A 213 10.88 5.45 -2.55
CA PHE A 213 10.60 5.53 -1.11
C PHE A 213 11.20 4.36 -0.33
N HIS A 214 11.23 3.16 -0.91
CA HIS A 214 11.68 1.92 -0.27
C HIS A 214 11.89 0.80 -1.29
N THR A 215 12.52 -0.29 -0.87
CA THR A 215 12.81 -1.48 -1.68
C THR A 215 11.92 -2.65 -1.26
N GLN A 216 10.62 -2.52 -1.39
CA GLN A 216 9.66 -3.53 -0.99
C GLN A 216 9.07 -4.23 -2.21
N SER A 217 8.73 -5.52 -2.08
CA SER A 217 8.11 -6.27 -3.17
C SER A 217 6.64 -5.93 -3.36
N GLU A 218 6.19 -5.88 -4.61
CA GLU A 218 4.78 -5.63 -4.96
C GLU A 218 3.82 -6.77 -4.56
N VAL A 219 4.34 -7.90 -4.08
CA VAL A 219 3.53 -9.05 -3.63
C VAL A 219 3.55 -9.28 -2.11
N THR A 220 4.21 -8.43 -1.33
CA THR A 220 4.38 -8.63 0.11
C THR A 220 3.03 -8.81 0.83
N SER A 221 2.07 -7.91 0.63
CA SER A 221 0.73 -8.02 1.26
C SER A 221 -0.06 -9.24 0.76
N ILE A 222 0.12 -9.62 -0.51
CA ILE A 222 -0.52 -10.78 -1.14
C ILE A 222 -0.01 -12.07 -0.49
N ASN A 223 1.34 -12.22 -0.39
CA ASN A 223 1.96 -13.38 0.22
C ASN A 223 1.64 -13.47 1.71
N ALA A 224 1.68 -12.35 2.44
CA ALA A 224 1.26 -12.31 3.83
C ALA A 224 -0.20 -12.76 3.99
N GLY A 225 -1.10 -12.31 3.11
CA GLY A 225 -2.49 -12.75 3.09
C GLY A 225 -2.66 -14.26 2.84
N HIS A 226 -1.83 -14.83 1.97
CA HIS A 226 -1.79 -16.26 1.73
C HIS A 226 -1.31 -17.04 2.97
N GLU A 227 -0.19 -16.64 3.56
CA GLU A 227 0.42 -17.30 4.72
C GLU A 227 -0.51 -17.32 5.96
N ILE A 228 -1.27 -16.26 6.19
CA ILE A 228 -2.23 -16.22 7.32
C ILE A 228 -3.58 -16.88 7.00
N GLY A 229 -3.74 -17.47 5.81
CA GLY A 229 -4.96 -18.17 5.39
C GLY A 229 -6.13 -17.22 5.11
N LEU A 230 -5.86 -15.99 4.69
CA LEU A 230 -6.90 -15.04 4.23
C LEU A 230 -7.46 -15.48 2.88
N GLY A 231 -6.59 -15.85 1.94
CA GLY A 231 -6.94 -16.29 0.60
C GLY A 231 -5.85 -17.12 -0.05
N ASN A 232 -5.98 -17.35 -1.35
CA ASN A 232 -5.03 -18.11 -2.12
C ASN A 232 -4.44 -17.23 -3.24
N ARG A 233 -3.11 -17.22 -3.37
CA ARG A 233 -2.43 -16.54 -4.48
C ARG A 233 -2.54 -17.29 -5.81
N ASN A 234 -2.87 -18.58 -5.77
CA ASN A 234 -3.21 -19.36 -6.96
C ASN A 234 -4.64 -19.05 -7.38
N TYR A 235 -4.86 -18.79 -8.65
CA TYR A 235 -6.18 -18.43 -9.17
C TYR A 235 -6.37 -18.94 -10.60
N GLU A 236 -7.62 -19.13 -10.97
CA GLU A 236 -8.08 -19.27 -12.33
C GLU A 236 -8.63 -17.93 -12.82
N LEU A 237 -8.16 -17.45 -13.97
CA LEU A 237 -8.68 -16.22 -14.59
C LEU A 237 -9.71 -16.56 -15.65
N ILE A 238 -10.95 -16.15 -15.41
CA ILE A 238 -12.06 -16.33 -16.35
C ILE A 238 -12.34 -14.97 -17.00
N GLU A 239 -12.13 -14.86 -18.31
CA GLU A 239 -12.49 -13.68 -19.06
C GLU A 239 -13.98 -13.67 -19.38
N CYS A 240 -14.67 -12.60 -18.97
CA CYS A 240 -16.10 -12.43 -19.21
C CYS A 240 -16.33 -11.36 -20.29
N ALA A 241 -17.03 -11.71 -21.35
CA ALA A 241 -17.55 -10.73 -22.31
C ALA A 241 -19.01 -10.34 -21.95
N PRO A 242 -19.40 -9.06 -22.10
CA PRO A 242 -20.79 -8.67 -21.92
C PRO A 242 -21.66 -9.27 -23.02
N GLY A 243 -22.64 -10.13 -22.64
CA GLY A 243 -23.54 -10.76 -23.59
C GLY A 243 -24.54 -9.78 -24.18
N ASN A 244 -25.22 -8.99 -23.35
CA ASN A 244 -26.19 -7.99 -23.78
C ASN A 244 -25.93 -6.63 -23.12
N PRO A 245 -25.42 -5.62 -23.89
CA PRO A 245 -25.14 -4.29 -23.35
C PRO A 245 -26.35 -3.58 -22.74
N GLU A 246 -27.57 -3.87 -23.21
CA GLU A 246 -28.79 -3.27 -22.69
C GLU A 246 -29.07 -3.68 -21.22
N ARG A 247 -28.63 -4.86 -20.79
CA ARG A 247 -28.76 -5.33 -19.40
C ARG A 247 -27.90 -4.52 -18.41
N PHE A 248 -26.93 -3.77 -18.91
CA PHE A 248 -26.00 -2.97 -18.10
C PHE A 248 -26.34 -1.46 -18.14
N ARG A 249 -27.48 -1.09 -18.71
CA ARG A 249 -27.96 0.29 -18.64
C ARG A 249 -28.46 0.63 -17.24
N PHE A 250 -27.85 1.62 -16.63
CA PHE A 250 -28.29 2.16 -15.33
C PHE A 250 -29.28 3.29 -15.55
N SER A 251 -30.45 3.21 -14.92
CA SER A 251 -31.35 4.33 -14.79
C SER A 251 -31.17 4.99 -13.44
N TYR A 252 -30.87 6.29 -13.45
CA TYR A 252 -30.70 7.09 -12.23
C TYR A 252 -32.02 7.77 -11.88
N ASP A 253 -32.92 7.07 -11.20
CA ASP A 253 -34.22 7.65 -10.86
C ASP A 253 -34.14 8.70 -9.77
N LYS A 254 -33.47 8.42 -8.71
CA LYS A 254 -33.27 9.36 -7.61
C LYS A 254 -32.03 9.02 -6.82
N ARG A 255 -31.22 10.01 -6.54
CA ARG A 255 -30.12 9.85 -5.59
C ARG A 255 -30.59 10.12 -4.18
N PRO A 256 -30.30 9.25 -3.19
CA PRO A 256 -30.51 9.60 -1.80
C PRO A 256 -29.73 10.87 -1.47
N SER A 257 -30.33 11.74 -0.70
CA SER A 257 -29.64 12.93 -0.20
C SER A 257 -28.41 12.50 0.59
N ARG A 258 -27.27 13.10 0.26
CA ARG A 258 -26.05 12.84 1.02
C ARG A 258 -26.28 13.30 2.46
N GLN A 259 -26.15 12.38 3.42
CA GLN A 259 -25.98 12.78 4.81
C GLN A 259 -24.66 13.56 4.92
N ARG A 260 -24.77 14.81 5.34
CA ARG A 260 -23.59 15.60 5.67
C ARG A 260 -23.17 15.19 7.07
N PHE A 261 -21.92 14.84 7.25
CA PHE A 261 -21.34 14.71 8.57
C PHE A 261 -21.39 16.06 9.27
N LYS A 262 -22.23 16.15 10.30
CA LYS A 262 -22.43 17.39 11.05
C LYS A 262 -21.41 17.63 12.16
N GLU A 263 -20.69 16.57 12.55
CA GLU A 263 -19.66 16.69 13.58
C GLU A 263 -18.31 17.02 12.98
N PRO A 264 -17.65 18.08 13.44
CA PRO A 264 -16.27 18.33 13.07
C PRO A 264 -15.38 17.19 13.54
N PHE A 265 -14.32 16.91 12.81
CA PHE A 265 -13.32 15.93 13.21
C PHE A 265 -12.86 16.22 14.63
N LYS A 266 -13.03 15.26 15.53
CA LYS A 266 -12.52 15.36 16.89
C LYS A 266 -11.01 15.48 16.85
N LYS A 267 -10.47 16.23 17.82
CA LYS A 267 -9.04 16.49 17.98
C LYS A 267 -8.21 15.24 17.75
N PHE A 268 -7.16 15.36 16.97
CA PHE A 268 -6.20 14.31 16.67
C PHE A 268 -5.75 13.62 17.95
N GLN A 269 -5.92 12.32 18.04
CA GLN A 269 -5.41 11.57 19.17
C GLN A 269 -3.95 11.23 18.90
N VAL A 270 -3.10 11.54 19.85
CA VAL A 270 -1.71 11.11 19.85
C VAL A 270 -1.66 9.58 19.73
N PHE A 271 -0.73 9.10 18.94
CA PHE A 271 -0.50 7.69 18.70
C PHE A 271 -0.18 6.97 20.03
N PRO A 272 -0.86 5.87 20.35
CA PRO A 272 -0.59 5.17 21.61
C PRO A 272 0.65 4.28 21.50
N HIS A 273 1.81 4.82 21.76
CA HIS A 273 3.10 4.14 21.70
C HIS A 273 3.22 2.88 22.59
N ASP A 274 2.37 2.76 23.59
CA ASP A 274 2.44 1.72 24.63
C ASP A 274 1.53 0.50 24.42
N LYS A 275 0.79 0.44 23.29
CA LYS A 275 -0.40 -0.42 23.22
C LYS A 275 -0.21 -1.86 22.82
N TYR A 276 0.91 -2.28 22.35
CA TYR A 276 1.10 -3.68 21.94
C TYR A 276 2.06 -4.44 22.86
N GLY A 277 2.24 -3.98 24.11
CA GLY A 277 3.16 -4.62 25.03
C GLY A 277 4.58 -4.68 24.48
N GLY A 278 4.96 -3.70 23.69
CA GLY A 278 6.27 -3.64 23.08
C GLY A 278 6.49 -4.57 21.87
N LYS A 279 5.44 -5.02 21.19
CA LYS A 279 5.56 -6.06 20.14
C LYS A 279 5.22 -5.63 18.70
N GLY A 280 5.03 -4.38 18.35
CA GLY A 280 4.76 -3.96 16.98
C GLY A 280 3.62 -4.74 16.30
N TYR A 281 3.80 -5.19 15.06
CA TYR A 281 2.87 -6.10 14.39
C TYR A 281 2.91 -7.48 15.05
N ASN A 282 1.78 -7.88 15.66
CA ASN A 282 1.72 -9.03 16.55
C ASN A 282 1.61 -10.40 15.85
N ARG A 283 1.64 -10.42 14.52
CA ARG A 283 1.62 -11.64 13.71
C ARG A 283 2.98 -11.97 13.08
N LEU A 284 4.04 -11.26 13.45
CA LEU A 284 5.40 -11.55 12.98
C LEU A 284 5.93 -12.91 13.45
N ASP A 285 5.28 -13.52 14.44
CA ASP A 285 5.54 -14.91 14.86
C ASP A 285 4.94 -15.95 13.90
N VAL A 286 4.01 -15.55 13.04
CA VAL A 286 3.31 -16.40 12.05
C VAL A 286 3.77 -16.10 10.63
N VAL A 287 3.99 -14.81 10.31
CA VAL A 287 4.40 -14.37 8.98
C VAL A 287 5.92 -14.28 8.90
N ASP A 288 6.50 -15.08 8.03
CA ASP A 288 7.91 -14.99 7.66
C ASP A 288 8.07 -13.88 6.61
N LEU A 289 8.63 -12.74 7.03
CA LEU A 289 8.80 -11.59 6.16
C LEU A 289 9.75 -11.86 4.99
N ASP A 290 10.71 -12.74 5.13
CA ASP A 290 11.61 -13.09 4.04
C ASP A 290 10.87 -13.84 2.93
N LYS A 291 9.95 -14.72 3.29
CA LYS A 291 9.10 -15.42 2.31
C LYS A 291 8.10 -14.52 1.60
N VAL A 292 7.53 -13.50 2.28
CA VAL A 292 6.49 -12.66 1.66
C VAL A 292 7.04 -11.66 0.64
N ARG A 293 8.34 -11.48 0.56
CA ARG A 293 9.00 -10.59 -0.43
C ARG A 293 9.13 -11.18 -1.82
N HIS A 294 8.98 -12.51 -1.95
CA HIS A 294 9.24 -13.19 -3.22
C HIS A 294 8.01 -13.22 -4.13
N HIS A 295 8.24 -13.02 -5.40
CA HIS A 295 7.26 -13.28 -6.45
C HIS A 295 7.05 -14.79 -6.64
N TYR A 296 5.95 -15.15 -7.26
CA TYR A 296 5.63 -16.54 -7.60
C TYR A 296 6.68 -17.22 -8.46
N GLU A 297 7.31 -16.47 -9.36
CA GLU A 297 8.30 -17.01 -10.29
C GLU A 297 9.63 -17.31 -9.61
N ASP A 298 9.83 -16.79 -8.40
CA ASP A 298 11.01 -17.08 -7.59
C ASP A 298 10.84 -18.43 -6.86
N ASP A 299 9.61 -18.97 -6.80
CA ASP A 299 9.31 -20.25 -6.17
C ASP A 299 9.37 -21.38 -7.20
N ALA A 300 10.10 -22.47 -6.92
CA ALA A 300 10.18 -23.64 -7.79
C ALA A 300 8.81 -24.31 -8.03
N ASP A 301 7.89 -24.15 -7.05
CA ASP A 301 6.52 -24.65 -7.07
C ASP A 301 5.51 -23.50 -7.21
N GLY A 302 5.88 -22.45 -7.94
CA GLY A 302 5.03 -21.28 -8.14
C GLY A 302 3.64 -21.63 -8.66
N PRO A 303 2.63 -20.77 -8.42
CA PRO A 303 1.25 -21.08 -8.75
C PRO A 303 1.04 -21.23 -10.26
N VAL A 304 0.27 -22.22 -10.61
CA VAL A 304 -0.21 -22.39 -11.98
C VAL A 304 -1.28 -21.32 -12.22
N LYS A 305 -1.05 -20.49 -13.23
CA LYS A 305 -2.02 -19.57 -13.77
C LYS A 305 -2.85 -20.31 -14.83
N GLU A 306 -4.11 -20.51 -14.57
CA GLU A 306 -5.02 -21.07 -15.58
C GLU A 306 -5.92 -19.95 -16.09
N VAL A 307 -5.92 -19.75 -17.40
CA VAL A 307 -6.88 -18.89 -18.11
C VAL A 307 -7.89 -19.79 -18.79
N SER A 308 -9.12 -19.77 -18.29
CA SER A 308 -10.20 -20.53 -18.91
C SER A 308 -10.79 -19.79 -20.12
N GLU A 309 -11.62 -20.48 -20.88
CA GLU A 309 -12.32 -19.90 -22.02
C GLU A 309 -13.18 -18.68 -21.61
N THR A 310 -13.36 -17.75 -22.53
CA THR A 310 -14.22 -16.58 -22.34
C THR A 310 -15.68 -17.03 -22.13
N VAL A 311 -16.24 -16.64 -20.99
CA VAL A 311 -17.64 -16.93 -20.67
C VAL A 311 -18.50 -15.68 -20.90
N HIS A 312 -19.57 -15.83 -21.65
CA HIS A 312 -20.53 -14.76 -21.86
C HIS A 312 -21.40 -14.58 -20.62
N ALA A 313 -21.64 -13.32 -20.24
CA ALA A 313 -22.36 -12.96 -19.02
C ALA A 313 -23.82 -13.48 -18.98
N ASP A 314 -24.38 -13.83 -20.12
CA ASP A 314 -25.77 -14.34 -20.25
C ASP A 314 -25.90 -15.86 -20.10
N GLY A 315 -24.78 -16.58 -19.92
CA GLY A 315 -24.80 -18.04 -19.78
C GLY A 315 -25.15 -18.78 -21.07
N GLU A 316 -25.10 -18.11 -22.20
CA GLU A 316 -25.19 -18.76 -23.52
C GLU A 316 -23.76 -19.12 -23.97
N ASN A 317 -23.52 -20.44 -24.14
CA ASN A 317 -22.30 -20.96 -24.76
C ASN A 317 -22.34 -20.74 -26.27
#